data_11027fd730ac782a29c7e839e190f950
#
_entry.id   11027fd730ac782a29c7e839e190f950
#
_cell.length_a   1.000
_cell.length_b   1.000
_cell.length_c   1.000
_cell.angle_alpha   90.00
_cell.angle_beta   90.00
_cell.angle_gamma   90.00
#
_symmetry.space_group_name_H-M   'P 1'
#
loop_
_entity.id
_entity.type
_entity.pdbx_description
1 polymer ?
#
loop_
_entity_poly.entity_id
_entity_poly.type
_entity_poly.pdbx_seq_one_letter_code
_entity_poly.pdbx_strand_id
1 'polypeptide(L)'
;MNRKKNATRNIIFGTCLKLYQIVVPFLMRTIMIYFMGVQYLGLNSLFTSVLQVLNLAELGVGSAMVYSMYKPIAEHDSDTICALMGLYRKYYRIIGMVVLVAGSILIPFVPHLIKSDVPDGINIYVLYIMNLLATVFTYWLYAYKNSILQAYQRTDVVSKVTMITDTIKYALQILVIIFLKNYYIYVLILIVLQIVANISTAFVVSKMYPEYECKGELPKEEVKQINLRIKDLFTSKIGAVIVNSADTVVISAFLGLTILAIYQNYFFIISSVIAIIAVVFNSCTAGIGNSIIVETTEKNYNDFKKFTFLIAWLAGFCTVCILCLMQPFMNIWMNGNSELMLGMSEVICFCVDRKSVV
;
A
#
# COMPACT_ATOMS: atom_id res chain seq x y z
N MET A 1 -14.52 22.89 12.10
CA MET A 1 -14.14 21.99 11.00
C MET A 1 -15.37 21.64 10.16
N ASN A 2 -15.36 21.86 8.83
CA ASN A 2 -16.52 21.56 7.97
C ASN A 2 -16.48 20.07 7.53
N ARG A 3 -16.98 19.18 8.40
CA ARG A 3 -16.92 17.71 8.24
C ARG A 3 -17.52 17.22 6.91
N LYS A 4 -18.68 17.74 6.52
CA LYS A 4 -19.36 17.35 5.26
C LYS A 4 -18.51 17.66 4.04
N LYS A 5 -17.96 18.89 3.95
CA LYS A 5 -17.11 19.32 2.83
C LYS A 5 -15.82 18.50 2.74
N ASN A 6 -15.20 18.19 3.88
CA ASN A 6 -14.00 17.35 3.92
C ASN A 6 -14.31 15.91 3.49
N ALA A 7 -15.41 15.32 3.99
CA ALA A 7 -15.83 13.98 3.60
C ALA A 7 -16.06 13.87 2.09
N THR A 8 -16.82 14.80 1.48
CA THR A 8 -17.08 14.80 0.04
C THR A 8 -15.79 14.89 -0.77
N ARG A 9 -14.86 15.79 -0.39
CA ARG A 9 -13.56 15.90 -1.08
C ARG A 9 -12.70 14.64 -0.93
N ASN A 10 -12.66 14.08 0.26
CA ASN A 10 -11.90 12.84 0.51
C ASN A 10 -12.43 11.69 -0.32
N ILE A 11 -13.75 11.55 -0.45
CA ILE A 11 -14.37 10.53 -1.30
C ILE A 11 -13.97 10.74 -2.76
N ILE A 12 -14.15 11.95 -3.30
CA ILE A 12 -13.85 12.23 -4.71
C ILE A 12 -12.36 11.97 -5.01
N PHE A 13 -11.46 12.64 -4.28
CA PHE A 13 -10.02 12.51 -4.55
C PHE A 13 -9.46 11.14 -4.16
N GLY A 14 -10.02 10.49 -3.14
CA GLY A 14 -9.66 9.12 -2.77
C GLY A 14 -10.06 8.10 -3.85
N THR A 15 -11.27 8.23 -4.41
CA THR A 15 -11.74 7.38 -5.52
C THR A 15 -10.92 7.62 -6.79
N CYS A 16 -10.68 8.89 -7.15
CA CYS A 16 -9.82 9.23 -8.28
C CYS A 16 -8.41 8.64 -8.12
N LEU A 17 -7.81 8.76 -6.92
CA LEU A 17 -6.51 8.18 -6.65
C LEU A 17 -6.53 6.65 -6.78
N LYS A 18 -7.58 5.97 -6.30
CA LYS A 18 -7.70 4.51 -6.43
C LYS A 18 -7.80 4.06 -7.88
N LEU A 19 -8.63 4.71 -8.69
CA LEU A 19 -8.72 4.43 -10.12
C LEU A 19 -7.37 4.69 -10.82
N TYR A 20 -6.71 5.79 -10.50
CA TYR A 20 -5.37 6.11 -10.98
C TYR A 20 -4.36 5.00 -10.63
N GLN A 21 -4.37 4.53 -9.37
CA GLN A 21 -3.48 3.46 -8.88
C GLN A 21 -3.78 2.07 -9.49
N ILE A 22 -4.88 1.89 -10.18
CA ILE A 22 -5.18 0.68 -10.96
C ILE A 22 -4.71 0.88 -12.41
N VAL A 23 -5.14 1.96 -13.04
CA VAL A 23 -4.91 2.17 -14.49
C VAL A 23 -3.43 2.40 -14.80
N VAL A 24 -2.76 3.28 -14.04
CA VAL A 24 -1.38 3.64 -14.37
C VAL A 24 -0.38 2.51 -14.10
N PRO A 25 -0.42 1.79 -12.96
CA PRO A 25 0.42 0.60 -12.78
C PRO A 25 0.12 -0.52 -13.79
N PHE A 26 -1.12 -0.68 -14.25
CA PHE A 26 -1.43 -1.61 -15.35
C PHE A 26 -0.66 -1.25 -16.63
N LEU A 27 -0.70 0.02 -17.04
CA LEU A 27 0.05 0.50 -18.19
C LEU A 27 1.57 0.33 -17.99
N MET A 28 2.07 0.64 -16.79
CA MET A 28 3.50 0.49 -16.47
C MET A 28 3.96 -0.96 -16.53
N ARG A 29 3.16 -1.92 -16.05
CA ARG A 29 3.42 -3.35 -16.17
C ARG A 29 3.51 -3.77 -17.63
N THR A 30 2.55 -3.33 -18.44
CA THR A 30 2.51 -3.61 -19.88
C THR A 30 3.77 -3.09 -20.58
N ILE A 31 4.11 -1.81 -20.36
CA ILE A 31 5.31 -1.19 -20.94
C ILE A 31 6.58 -1.92 -20.48
N MET A 32 6.69 -2.27 -19.20
CA MET A 32 7.86 -2.98 -18.68
C MET A 32 8.02 -4.37 -19.32
N ILE A 33 6.94 -5.13 -19.47
CA ILE A 33 6.96 -6.46 -20.08
C ILE A 33 7.45 -6.37 -21.54
N TYR A 34 6.90 -5.43 -22.32
CA TYR A 34 7.22 -5.32 -23.76
C TYR A 34 8.61 -4.73 -24.05
N PHE A 35 9.10 -3.80 -23.25
CA PHE A 35 10.36 -3.10 -23.53
C PHE A 35 11.56 -3.63 -22.76
N MET A 36 11.38 -4.18 -21.57
CA MET A 36 12.46 -4.68 -20.72
C MET A 36 12.42 -6.20 -20.52
N GLY A 37 11.24 -6.77 -20.47
CA GLY A 37 11.01 -8.18 -20.22
C GLY A 37 10.31 -8.46 -18.89
N VAL A 38 9.70 -9.64 -18.83
CA VAL A 38 8.86 -10.09 -17.72
C VAL A 38 9.63 -10.27 -16.40
N GLN A 39 10.90 -10.64 -16.48
CA GLN A 39 11.78 -10.90 -15.34
C GLN A 39 11.97 -9.65 -14.46
N TYR A 40 12.05 -8.46 -15.08
CA TYR A 40 12.14 -7.19 -14.33
C TYR A 40 10.89 -6.91 -13.48
N LEU A 41 9.72 -7.31 -13.98
CA LEU A 41 8.48 -7.21 -13.21
C LEU A 41 8.47 -8.16 -12.02
N GLY A 42 8.97 -9.40 -12.22
CA GLY A 42 9.15 -10.38 -11.13
C GLY A 42 10.08 -9.85 -10.05
N LEU A 43 11.23 -9.31 -10.45
CA LEU A 43 12.23 -8.73 -9.54
C LEU A 43 11.67 -7.56 -8.73
N ASN A 44 10.94 -6.65 -9.37
CA ASN A 44 10.27 -5.54 -8.70
C ASN A 44 9.24 -6.04 -7.67
N SER A 45 8.46 -7.05 -8.03
CA SER A 45 7.44 -7.63 -7.14
C SER A 45 8.07 -8.33 -5.94
N LEU A 46 9.16 -9.07 -6.14
CA LEU A 46 9.92 -9.72 -5.06
C LEU A 46 10.43 -8.69 -4.05
N PHE A 47 11.15 -7.67 -4.51
CA PHE A 47 11.71 -6.66 -3.61
C PHE A 47 10.61 -5.91 -2.86
N THR A 48 9.52 -5.55 -3.54
CA THR A 48 8.37 -4.93 -2.89
C THR A 48 7.80 -5.81 -1.78
N SER A 49 7.65 -7.12 -2.00
CA SER A 49 7.09 -8.04 -1.00
C SER A 49 8.06 -8.29 0.17
N VAL A 50 9.36 -8.43 -0.09
CA VAL A 50 10.37 -8.56 0.96
C VAL A 50 10.40 -7.31 1.85
N LEU A 51 10.39 -6.13 1.25
CA LEU A 51 10.37 -4.86 1.99
C LEU A 51 9.03 -4.65 2.72
N GLN A 52 7.91 -5.14 2.18
CA GLN A 52 6.62 -5.10 2.88
C GLN A 52 6.63 -5.93 4.17
N VAL A 53 7.33 -7.06 4.20
CA VAL A 53 7.55 -7.83 5.44
C VAL A 53 8.40 -7.02 6.43
N LEU A 54 9.44 -6.32 5.98
CA LEU A 54 10.24 -5.47 6.86
C LEU A 54 9.42 -4.28 7.41
N ASN A 55 8.45 -3.78 6.67
CA ASN A 55 7.53 -2.72 7.10
C ASN A 55 6.55 -3.17 8.20
N LEU A 56 6.57 -4.44 8.62
CA LEU A 56 5.84 -4.91 9.81
C LEU A 56 6.15 -4.04 11.04
N ALA A 57 7.37 -3.51 11.15
CA ALA A 57 7.77 -2.62 12.25
C ALA A 57 6.92 -1.34 12.36
N GLU A 58 6.26 -0.91 11.28
CA GLU A 58 5.35 0.26 11.28
C GLU A 58 3.91 -0.09 11.64
N LEU A 59 3.53 -1.37 11.58
CA LEU A 59 2.13 -1.76 11.72
C LEU A 59 1.51 -1.24 13.01
N GLY A 60 0.45 -0.46 12.84
CA GLY A 60 -0.32 0.11 13.94
C GLY A 60 0.18 1.48 14.43
N VAL A 61 1.46 1.84 14.25
CA VAL A 61 2.02 3.10 14.76
C VAL A 61 1.28 4.31 14.18
N GLY A 62 1.15 4.38 12.84
CA GLY A 62 0.44 5.45 12.17
C GLY A 62 -1.01 5.60 12.64
N SER A 63 -1.75 4.51 12.67
CA SER A 63 -3.16 4.50 13.10
C SER A 63 -3.33 4.88 14.58
N ALA A 64 -2.47 4.39 15.46
CA ALA A 64 -2.51 4.73 16.88
C ALA A 64 -2.22 6.21 17.13
N MET A 65 -1.25 6.78 16.41
CA MET A 65 -0.92 8.20 16.50
C MET A 65 -2.04 9.10 16.01
N VAL A 66 -2.60 8.83 14.84
CA VAL A 66 -3.75 9.58 14.29
C VAL A 66 -4.94 9.53 15.25
N TYR A 67 -5.24 8.35 15.81
CA TYR A 67 -6.31 8.22 16.78
C TYR A 67 -6.06 9.06 18.04
N SER A 68 -4.83 9.09 18.55
CA SER A 68 -4.47 9.86 19.75
C SER A 68 -4.54 11.37 19.51
N MET A 69 -4.49 11.85 18.27
CA MET A 69 -4.63 13.26 17.90
C MET A 69 -6.09 13.75 17.91
N TYR A 70 -7.10 12.87 17.81
CA TYR A 70 -8.50 13.31 17.68
C TYR A 70 -9.01 14.10 18.88
N LYS A 71 -8.69 13.68 20.12
CA LYS A 71 -9.12 14.37 21.32
C LYS A 71 -8.44 15.74 21.46
N PRO A 72 -7.10 15.87 21.42
CA PRO A 72 -6.42 17.16 21.44
C PRO A 72 -6.89 18.14 20.35
N ILE A 73 -7.18 17.64 19.14
CA ILE A 73 -7.72 18.48 18.05
C ILE A 73 -9.11 19.01 18.41
N ALA A 74 -9.97 18.20 19.05
CA ALA A 74 -11.29 18.63 19.47
C ALA A 74 -11.27 19.65 20.61
N GLU A 75 -10.27 19.54 21.51
CA GLU A 75 -10.03 20.41 22.66
C GLU A 75 -9.16 21.63 22.31
N HIS A 76 -8.67 21.75 21.07
CA HIS A 76 -7.75 22.80 20.62
C HIS A 76 -6.43 22.84 21.41
N ASP A 77 -5.99 21.69 21.92
CA ASP A 77 -4.73 21.53 22.67
C ASP A 77 -3.55 21.35 21.71
N SER A 78 -2.97 22.47 21.30
CA SER A 78 -1.84 22.50 20.38
C SER A 78 -0.57 21.90 20.99
N ASP A 79 -0.37 22.02 22.29
CA ASP A 79 0.82 21.51 22.97
C ASP A 79 0.87 19.98 22.94
N THR A 80 -0.25 19.34 23.26
CA THR A 80 -0.37 17.86 23.15
C THR A 80 -0.23 17.38 21.72
N ILE A 81 -0.76 18.10 20.70
CA ILE A 81 -0.56 17.75 19.29
C ILE A 81 0.92 17.82 18.91
N CYS A 82 1.63 18.89 19.32
CA CYS A 82 3.05 19.04 19.09
C CYS A 82 3.88 17.92 19.73
N ALA A 83 3.55 17.55 20.98
CA ALA A 83 4.20 16.45 21.68
C ALA A 83 3.97 15.09 21.01
N LEU A 84 2.73 14.82 20.54
CA LEU A 84 2.41 13.62 19.74
C LEU A 84 3.19 13.55 18.44
N MET A 85 3.35 14.67 17.73
CA MET A 85 4.19 14.74 16.53
C MET A 85 5.67 14.46 16.84
N GLY A 86 6.17 14.97 17.98
CA GLY A 86 7.52 14.69 18.47
C GLY A 86 7.74 13.20 18.73
N LEU A 87 6.79 12.56 19.42
CA LEU A 87 6.80 11.12 19.68
C LEU A 87 6.75 10.31 18.39
N TYR A 88 5.88 10.69 17.44
CA TYR A 88 5.74 10.01 16.16
C TYR A 88 7.01 10.10 15.31
N ARG A 89 7.65 11.28 15.26
CA ARG A 89 8.96 11.46 14.62
C ARG A 89 10.02 10.54 15.24
N LYS A 90 10.04 10.41 16.57
CA LYS A 90 10.96 9.52 17.28
C LYS A 90 10.72 8.05 16.89
N TYR A 91 9.48 7.60 16.87
CA TYR A 91 9.13 6.24 16.47
C TYR A 91 9.52 5.96 15.01
N TYR A 92 9.24 6.86 14.09
CA TYR A 92 9.62 6.67 12.69
C TYR A 92 11.13 6.61 12.47
N ARG A 93 11.91 7.34 13.26
CA ARG A 93 13.37 7.19 13.22
C ARG A 93 13.83 5.82 13.70
N ILE A 94 13.23 5.31 14.76
CA ILE A 94 13.52 3.98 15.30
C ILE A 94 13.09 2.91 14.29
N ILE A 95 11.90 2.99 13.72
CA ILE A 95 11.39 2.06 12.71
C ILE A 95 12.32 2.05 11.49
N GLY A 96 12.70 3.21 10.97
CA GLY A 96 13.64 3.28 9.86
C GLY A 96 15.00 2.63 10.16
N MET A 97 15.50 2.77 11.40
CA MET A 97 16.72 2.09 11.84
C MET A 97 16.52 0.58 11.93
N VAL A 98 15.40 0.11 12.48
CA VAL A 98 15.07 -1.33 12.56
C VAL A 98 14.96 -1.94 11.17
N VAL A 99 14.27 -1.26 10.24
CA VAL A 99 14.13 -1.69 8.84
C VAL A 99 15.50 -1.73 8.15
N LEU A 100 16.36 -0.73 8.37
CA LEU A 100 17.71 -0.70 7.82
C LEU A 100 18.55 -1.87 8.33
N VAL A 101 18.57 -2.10 9.63
CA VAL A 101 19.36 -3.21 10.24
C VAL A 101 18.82 -4.57 9.79
N ALA A 102 17.51 -4.80 9.91
CA ALA A 102 16.90 -6.06 9.50
C ALA A 102 17.06 -6.30 7.99
N GLY A 103 16.89 -5.27 7.17
CA GLY A 103 17.11 -5.35 5.72
C GLY A 103 18.58 -5.62 5.38
N SER A 104 19.53 -5.05 6.11
CA SER A 104 20.97 -5.32 5.91
C SER A 104 21.34 -6.77 6.25
N ILE A 105 20.73 -7.35 7.28
CA ILE A 105 20.91 -8.76 7.63
C ILE A 105 20.40 -9.68 6.50
N LEU A 106 19.39 -9.28 5.76
CA LEU A 106 18.85 -10.05 4.64
C LEU A 106 19.71 -10.00 3.37
N ILE A 107 20.63 -9.05 3.22
CA ILE A 107 21.47 -8.91 2.00
C ILE A 107 22.11 -10.23 1.56
N PRO A 108 22.82 -11.01 2.41
CA PRO A 108 23.44 -12.25 1.99
C PRO A 108 22.43 -13.33 1.57
N PHE A 109 21.18 -13.23 2.01
CA PHE A 109 20.14 -14.20 1.69
C PHE A 109 19.36 -13.86 0.40
N VAL A 110 19.49 -12.65 -0.12
CA VAL A 110 18.77 -12.19 -1.33
C VAL A 110 18.94 -13.13 -2.52
N PRO A 111 20.12 -13.66 -2.86
CA PRO A 111 20.27 -14.61 -3.95
C PRO A 111 19.48 -15.90 -3.77
N HIS A 112 19.29 -16.36 -2.53
CA HIS A 112 18.52 -17.57 -2.23
C HIS A 112 17.00 -17.38 -2.42
N LEU A 113 16.54 -16.12 -2.50
CA LEU A 113 15.15 -15.80 -2.79
C LEU A 113 14.84 -15.80 -4.28
N ILE A 114 15.85 -16.01 -5.14
CA ILE A 114 15.71 -15.98 -6.59
C ILE A 114 16.28 -17.29 -7.15
N LYS A 115 15.39 -18.10 -7.71
CA LYS A 115 15.78 -19.30 -8.43
C LYS A 115 15.94 -18.97 -9.90
N SER A 116 17.19 -18.83 -10.39
CA SER A 116 17.51 -18.55 -11.80
C SER A 116 16.82 -17.31 -12.41
N ASP A 117 17.05 -17.01 -13.66
CA ASP A 117 16.33 -16.00 -14.47
C ASP A 117 16.56 -14.53 -14.06
N VAL A 118 17.70 -14.20 -13.46
CA VAL A 118 18.07 -12.79 -13.28
C VAL A 118 18.47 -12.21 -14.62
N PRO A 119 17.93 -11.05 -15.03
CA PRO A 119 18.33 -10.42 -16.28
C PRO A 119 19.84 -10.14 -16.33
N ASP A 120 20.43 -10.34 -17.49
CA ASP A 120 21.87 -10.11 -17.70
C ASP A 120 22.27 -8.67 -17.33
N GLY A 121 23.44 -8.54 -16.72
CA GLY A 121 23.97 -7.24 -16.30
C GLY A 121 23.33 -6.64 -15.04
N ILE A 122 22.43 -7.35 -14.36
CA ILE A 122 21.79 -6.90 -13.12
C ILE A 122 22.55 -7.42 -11.91
N ASN A 123 22.99 -6.50 -11.05
CA ASN A 123 23.49 -6.82 -9.71
C ASN A 123 22.34 -6.73 -8.68
N ILE A 124 21.88 -7.89 -8.22
CA ILE A 124 20.75 -8.04 -7.31
C ILE A 124 20.99 -7.28 -5.98
N TYR A 125 22.22 -7.33 -5.47
CA TYR A 125 22.57 -6.67 -4.21
C TYR A 125 22.40 -5.14 -4.31
N VAL A 126 22.87 -4.56 -5.40
CA VAL A 126 22.73 -3.11 -5.65
C VAL A 126 21.26 -2.71 -5.70
N LEU A 127 20.44 -3.45 -6.45
CA LEU A 127 19.01 -3.16 -6.56
C LEU A 127 18.28 -3.35 -5.23
N TYR A 128 18.61 -4.40 -4.48
CA TYR A 128 18.03 -4.61 -3.16
C TYR A 128 18.37 -3.45 -2.22
N ILE A 129 19.65 -3.04 -2.16
CA ILE A 129 20.09 -1.90 -1.33
C ILE A 129 19.37 -0.61 -1.75
N MET A 130 19.24 -0.35 -3.05
CA MET A 130 18.50 0.82 -3.54
C MET A 130 17.05 0.82 -3.03
N ASN A 131 16.34 -0.29 -3.15
CA ASN A 131 14.96 -0.41 -2.68
C ASN A 131 14.85 -0.34 -1.14
N LEU A 132 15.82 -0.93 -0.42
CA LEU A 132 15.90 -0.81 1.04
C LEU A 132 16.07 0.65 1.48
N LEU A 133 16.99 1.36 0.87
CA LEU A 133 17.23 2.78 1.16
C LEU A 133 15.98 3.63 0.82
N ALA A 134 15.30 3.35 -0.30
CA ALA A 134 14.03 3.99 -0.62
C ALA A 134 13.02 3.86 0.53
N THR A 135 12.89 2.65 1.06
CA THR A 135 11.97 2.34 2.17
C THR A 135 12.39 3.06 3.45
N VAL A 136 13.67 3.04 3.81
CA VAL A 136 14.18 3.74 5.01
C VAL A 136 13.97 5.25 4.92
N PHE A 137 14.25 5.86 3.76
CA PHE A 137 14.01 7.29 3.54
C PHE A 137 12.53 7.67 3.66
N THR A 138 11.61 6.76 3.34
CA THR A 138 10.18 6.98 3.57
C THR A 138 9.89 7.28 5.04
N TYR A 139 10.55 6.59 5.98
CA TYR A 139 10.37 6.82 7.42
C TYR A 139 11.10 8.05 7.93
N TRP A 140 12.34 8.29 7.46
CA TRP A 140 13.16 9.36 7.99
C TRP A 140 12.79 10.75 7.46
N LEU A 141 12.21 10.84 6.28
CA LEU A 141 11.91 12.09 5.59
C LEU A 141 10.45 12.53 5.79
N TYR A 142 10.16 13.08 6.97
CA TYR A 142 8.93 13.83 7.29
C TYR A 142 7.59 13.07 7.14
N ALA A 143 7.57 11.76 6.95
CA ALA A 143 6.33 11.00 6.80
C ALA A 143 5.36 11.16 8.00
N TYR A 144 5.89 11.41 9.20
CA TYR A 144 5.09 11.69 10.40
C TYR A 144 4.15 12.90 10.24
N LYS A 145 4.48 13.89 9.40
CA LYS A 145 3.62 15.06 9.16
C LYS A 145 2.29 14.70 8.47
N ASN A 146 2.25 13.60 7.75
CA ASN A 146 1.05 13.11 7.11
C ASN A 146 -0.09 12.79 8.09
N SER A 147 0.25 12.44 9.34
CA SER A 147 -0.74 12.17 10.40
C SER A 147 -1.63 13.37 10.70
N ILE A 148 -1.13 14.60 10.62
CA ILE A 148 -1.91 15.82 10.81
C ILE A 148 -3.03 15.91 9.76
N LEU A 149 -2.72 15.67 8.48
CA LEU A 149 -3.72 15.68 7.42
C LEU A 149 -4.80 14.59 7.64
N GLN A 150 -4.38 13.40 8.10
CA GLN A 150 -5.31 12.33 8.42
C GLN A 150 -6.19 12.67 9.61
N ALA A 151 -5.60 13.19 10.71
CA ALA A 151 -6.32 13.57 11.92
C ALA A 151 -7.32 14.72 11.67
N TYR A 152 -6.97 15.69 10.81
CA TYR A 152 -7.86 16.75 10.36
C TYR A 152 -8.83 16.33 9.24
N GLN A 153 -8.85 15.05 8.87
CA GLN A 153 -9.68 14.53 7.77
C GLN A 153 -9.42 15.27 6.44
N ARG A 154 -8.16 15.55 6.14
CA ARG A 154 -7.69 16.23 4.92
C ARG A 154 -6.88 15.28 4.02
N THR A 155 -7.32 14.03 3.92
CA THR A 155 -6.70 13.02 3.04
C THR A 155 -6.80 13.39 1.55
N ASP A 156 -7.71 14.31 1.18
CA ASP A 156 -7.77 14.91 -0.15
C ASP A 156 -6.46 15.59 -0.57
N VAL A 157 -5.75 16.20 0.38
CA VAL A 157 -4.45 16.84 0.13
C VAL A 157 -3.38 15.79 -0.18
N VAL A 158 -3.34 14.73 0.62
CA VAL A 158 -2.42 13.59 0.39
C VAL A 158 -2.67 12.98 -0.98
N SER A 159 -3.95 12.71 -1.32
CA SER A 159 -4.32 12.13 -2.61
C SER A 159 -3.84 13.01 -3.79
N LYS A 160 -3.99 14.33 -3.69
CA LYS A 160 -3.53 15.26 -4.74
C LYS A 160 -2.02 15.26 -4.90
N VAL A 161 -1.28 15.37 -3.79
CA VAL A 161 0.19 15.33 -3.84
C VAL A 161 0.68 14.03 -4.44
N THR A 162 0.10 12.89 -3.99
CA THR A 162 0.45 11.57 -4.52
C THR A 162 0.15 11.47 -6.02
N MET A 163 -1.02 11.92 -6.49
CA MET A 163 -1.35 11.88 -7.93
C MET A 163 -0.36 12.67 -8.77
N ILE A 164 0.02 13.89 -8.32
CA ILE A 164 0.97 14.74 -9.05
C ILE A 164 2.36 14.09 -9.08
N THR A 165 2.87 13.67 -7.92
CA THR A 165 4.22 13.09 -7.82
C THR A 165 4.31 11.74 -8.53
N ASP A 166 3.26 10.89 -8.44
CA ASP A 166 3.20 9.64 -9.15
C ASP A 166 3.12 9.84 -10.68
N THR A 167 2.38 10.85 -11.16
CA THR A 167 2.33 11.17 -12.58
C THR A 167 3.71 11.55 -13.11
N ILE A 168 4.45 12.39 -12.40
CA ILE A 168 5.82 12.75 -12.77
C ILE A 168 6.73 11.51 -12.75
N LYS A 169 6.62 10.69 -11.69
CA LYS A 169 7.39 9.45 -11.55
C LYS A 169 7.16 8.52 -12.73
N TYR A 170 5.91 8.19 -13.03
CA TYR A 170 5.59 7.26 -14.10
C TYR A 170 5.95 7.82 -15.49
N ALA A 171 5.76 9.12 -15.73
CA ALA A 171 6.20 9.75 -16.96
C ALA A 171 7.73 9.60 -17.17
N LEU A 172 8.53 9.91 -16.15
CA LEU A 172 9.98 9.73 -16.21
C LEU A 172 10.40 8.26 -16.35
N GLN A 173 9.73 7.36 -15.64
CA GLN A 173 9.98 5.92 -15.72
C GLN A 173 9.67 5.37 -17.13
N ILE A 174 8.59 5.81 -17.77
CA ILE A 174 8.25 5.44 -19.14
C ILE A 174 9.35 5.88 -20.10
N LEU A 175 9.82 7.14 -19.98
CA LEU A 175 10.92 7.63 -20.81
C LEU A 175 12.19 6.79 -20.64
N VAL A 176 12.53 6.42 -19.41
CA VAL A 176 13.68 5.57 -19.12
C VAL A 176 13.52 4.16 -19.70
N ILE A 177 12.35 3.55 -19.58
CA ILE A 177 12.09 2.21 -20.11
C ILE A 177 12.21 2.21 -21.63
N ILE A 178 11.65 3.19 -22.32
CA ILE A 178 11.60 3.24 -23.78
C ILE A 178 12.98 3.61 -24.38
N PHE A 179 13.64 4.64 -23.85
CA PHE A 179 14.84 5.21 -24.47
C PHE A 179 16.13 4.67 -23.88
N LEU A 180 16.21 4.46 -22.57
CA LEU A 180 17.46 4.05 -21.90
C LEU A 180 17.54 2.56 -21.61
N LYS A 181 16.38 1.89 -21.45
CA LYS A 181 16.28 0.47 -21.05
C LYS A 181 17.14 0.11 -19.84
N ASN A 182 17.27 1.03 -18.89
CA ASN A 182 18.13 0.89 -17.73
C ASN A 182 17.30 0.80 -16.45
N TYR A 183 17.31 -0.39 -15.84
CA TYR A 183 16.51 -0.67 -14.66
C TYR A 183 17.01 0.04 -13.40
N TYR A 184 18.31 0.33 -13.29
CA TYR A 184 18.84 1.08 -12.16
C TYR A 184 18.32 2.53 -12.13
N ILE A 185 18.27 3.18 -13.30
CA ILE A 185 17.71 4.54 -13.42
C ILE A 185 16.22 4.51 -13.13
N TYR A 186 15.50 3.47 -13.58
CA TYR A 186 14.08 3.28 -13.24
C TYR A 186 13.84 3.25 -11.73
N VAL A 187 14.64 2.46 -10.99
CA VAL A 187 14.56 2.37 -9.53
C VAL A 187 15.01 3.67 -8.86
N LEU A 188 16.04 4.34 -9.39
CA LEU A 188 16.49 5.63 -8.87
C LEU A 188 15.40 6.70 -8.94
N ILE A 189 14.65 6.78 -10.04
CA ILE A 189 13.50 7.67 -10.17
C ILE A 189 12.45 7.38 -9.10
N LEU A 190 12.16 6.10 -8.81
CA LEU A 190 11.23 5.72 -7.76
C LEU A 190 11.70 6.31 -6.41
N ILE A 191 12.97 6.16 -6.06
CA ILE A 191 13.56 6.67 -4.80
C ILE A 191 13.42 8.19 -4.73
N VAL A 192 13.89 8.90 -5.76
CA VAL A 192 13.89 10.36 -5.79
C VAL A 192 12.48 10.92 -5.69
N LEU A 193 11.54 10.39 -6.45
CA LEU A 193 10.16 10.88 -6.44
C LEU A 193 9.41 10.51 -5.15
N GLN A 194 9.76 9.40 -4.50
CA GLN A 194 9.24 9.10 -3.16
C GLN A 194 9.72 10.13 -2.12
N ILE A 195 10.98 10.54 -2.17
CA ILE A 195 11.53 11.61 -1.34
C ILE A 195 10.82 12.93 -1.62
N VAL A 196 10.66 13.29 -2.90
CA VAL A 196 9.96 14.51 -3.32
C VAL A 196 8.51 14.51 -2.83
N ALA A 197 7.80 13.38 -2.90
CA ALA A 197 6.43 13.25 -2.39
C ALA A 197 6.34 13.55 -0.89
N ASN A 198 7.25 12.97 -0.09
CA ASN A 198 7.29 13.19 1.36
C ASN A 198 7.61 14.64 1.71
N ILE A 199 8.60 15.25 1.04
CA ILE A 199 8.97 16.66 1.26
C ILE A 199 7.83 17.59 0.84
N SER A 200 7.19 17.33 -0.31
CA SER A 200 6.05 18.11 -0.80
C SER A 200 4.87 18.05 0.17
N THR A 201 4.54 16.86 0.67
CA THR A 201 3.50 16.70 1.70
C THR A 201 3.86 17.44 2.98
N ALA A 202 5.11 17.34 3.43
CA ALA A 202 5.59 18.05 4.62
C ALA A 202 5.53 19.58 4.47
N PHE A 203 5.87 20.09 3.29
CA PHE A 203 5.77 21.51 2.98
C PHE A 203 4.32 21.99 3.01
N VAL A 204 3.41 21.25 2.38
CA VAL A 204 1.96 21.58 2.38
C VAL A 204 1.41 21.57 3.81
N VAL A 205 1.77 20.57 4.63
CA VAL A 205 1.36 20.49 6.04
C VAL A 205 1.87 21.70 6.81
N SER A 206 3.15 22.06 6.69
CA SER A 206 3.74 23.21 7.39
C SER A 206 3.11 24.54 6.97
N LYS A 207 2.64 24.66 5.72
CA LYS A 207 1.92 25.84 5.26
C LYS A 207 0.46 25.89 5.75
N MET A 208 -0.19 24.75 5.88
CA MET A 208 -1.59 24.66 6.32
C MET A 208 -1.75 24.74 7.84
N TYR A 209 -0.75 24.27 8.57
CA TYR A 209 -0.75 24.14 10.03
C TYR A 209 0.60 24.56 10.59
N PRO A 210 0.94 25.87 10.49
CA PRO A 210 2.25 26.39 10.91
C PRO A 210 2.47 26.30 12.43
N GLU A 211 1.40 26.21 13.20
CA GLU A 211 1.41 26.12 14.66
C GLU A 211 1.92 24.77 15.18
N TYR A 212 1.87 23.70 14.35
CA TYR A 212 2.24 22.36 14.82
C TYR A 212 3.70 22.03 14.50
N GLU A 213 4.53 22.16 15.52
CA GLU A 213 5.93 21.77 15.52
C GLU A 213 6.16 20.54 16.39
N CYS A 214 7.27 19.82 16.15
CA CYS A 214 7.64 18.67 16.99
C CYS A 214 8.33 19.14 18.27
N LYS A 215 7.55 19.60 19.25
CA LYS A 215 8.02 20.15 20.54
C LYS A 215 7.22 19.54 21.68
N GLY A 216 7.80 19.54 22.88
CA GLY A 216 7.15 19.02 24.09
C GLY A 216 7.30 17.50 24.27
N GLU A 217 6.88 17.04 25.43
CA GLU A 217 6.89 15.64 25.84
C GLU A 217 5.52 15.26 26.38
N LEU A 218 5.10 14.04 26.13
CA LEU A 218 3.86 13.48 26.68
C LEU A 218 4.09 12.85 28.04
N PRO A 219 3.06 12.86 28.93
CA PRO A 219 3.08 12.09 30.15
C PRO A 219 3.38 10.61 29.88
N LYS A 220 4.16 9.98 30.75
CA LYS A 220 4.56 8.57 30.58
C LYS A 220 3.38 7.61 30.48
N GLU A 221 2.29 7.90 31.17
CA GLU A 221 1.08 7.07 31.14
C GLU A 221 0.37 7.14 29.78
N GLU A 222 0.31 8.30 29.15
CA GLU A 222 -0.25 8.43 27.79
C GLU A 222 0.60 7.70 26.76
N VAL A 223 1.93 7.81 26.85
CA VAL A 223 2.87 7.07 25.99
C VAL A 223 2.64 5.56 26.15
N LYS A 224 2.44 5.08 27.38
CA LYS A 224 2.16 3.66 27.66
C LYS A 224 0.84 3.20 27.01
N GLN A 225 -0.22 4.01 27.08
CA GLN A 225 -1.50 3.69 26.44
C GLN A 225 -1.38 3.67 24.90
N ILE A 226 -0.62 4.59 24.32
CA ILE A 226 -0.32 4.59 22.88
C ILE A 226 0.43 3.30 22.48
N ASN A 227 1.42 2.88 23.27
CA ASN A 227 2.19 1.66 23.02
C ASN A 227 1.33 0.39 23.10
N LEU A 228 0.42 0.30 24.06
CA LEU A 228 -0.54 -0.81 24.13
C LEU A 228 -1.41 -0.87 22.88
N ARG A 229 -1.93 0.27 22.43
CA ARG A 229 -2.72 0.36 21.20
C ARG A 229 -1.93 -0.02 19.95
N ILE A 230 -0.65 0.38 19.86
CA ILE A 230 0.25 -0.03 18.78
C ILE A 230 0.38 -1.55 18.76
N LYS A 231 0.61 -2.17 19.93
CA LYS A 231 0.73 -3.62 20.07
C LYS A 231 -0.53 -4.36 19.60
N ASP A 232 -1.71 -3.88 19.99
CA ASP A 232 -3.00 -4.50 19.59
C ASP A 232 -3.21 -4.42 18.08
N LEU A 233 -2.94 -3.24 17.48
CA LEU A 233 -3.03 -3.04 16.03
C LEU A 233 -1.97 -3.84 15.26
N PHE A 234 -0.77 -3.97 15.80
CA PHE A 234 0.28 -4.82 15.22
C PHE A 234 -0.18 -6.28 15.18
N THR A 235 -0.67 -6.81 16.29
CA THR A 235 -1.14 -8.19 16.39
C THR A 235 -2.26 -8.49 15.40
N SER A 236 -3.19 -7.55 15.20
CA SER A 236 -4.32 -7.73 14.27
C SER A 236 -3.90 -7.71 12.79
N LYS A 237 -2.81 -7.02 12.44
CA LYS A 237 -2.41 -6.82 11.04
C LYS A 237 -1.31 -7.76 10.55
N ILE A 238 -0.54 -8.36 11.46
CA ILE A 238 0.62 -9.19 11.11
C ILE A 238 0.23 -10.37 10.20
N GLY A 239 -0.88 -11.04 10.48
CA GLY A 239 -1.37 -12.16 9.68
C GLY A 239 -1.65 -11.76 8.24
N ALA A 240 -2.29 -10.63 8.02
CA ALA A 240 -2.60 -10.14 6.68
C ALA A 240 -1.33 -9.84 5.85
N VAL A 241 -0.30 -9.27 6.46
CA VAL A 241 0.97 -8.99 5.75
C VAL A 241 1.70 -10.28 5.41
N ILE A 242 1.78 -11.24 6.34
CA ILE A 242 2.41 -12.54 6.08
C ILE A 242 1.71 -13.24 4.92
N VAL A 243 0.40 -13.36 4.96
CA VAL A 243 -0.39 -14.01 3.90
C VAL A 243 -0.18 -13.34 2.54
N ASN A 244 -0.18 -12.00 2.48
CA ASN A 244 -0.02 -11.28 1.21
C ASN A 244 1.40 -11.30 0.65
N SER A 245 2.43 -11.53 1.47
CA SER A 245 3.83 -11.49 1.03
C SER A 245 4.45 -12.88 0.84
N ALA A 246 3.96 -13.89 1.55
CA ALA A 246 4.55 -15.23 1.54
C ALA A 246 4.55 -15.86 0.14
N ASP A 247 3.43 -15.79 -0.58
CA ASP A 247 3.31 -16.34 -1.93
C ASP A 247 4.40 -15.82 -2.87
N THR A 248 4.64 -14.51 -2.84
CA THR A 248 5.63 -13.85 -3.70
C THR A 248 7.04 -14.38 -3.42
N VAL A 249 7.41 -14.52 -2.15
CA VAL A 249 8.73 -14.99 -1.75
C VAL A 249 8.90 -16.47 -2.11
N VAL A 250 7.90 -17.30 -1.83
CA VAL A 250 7.93 -18.74 -2.13
C VAL A 250 8.00 -18.98 -3.64
N ILE A 251 7.16 -18.32 -4.43
CA ILE A 251 7.17 -18.47 -5.89
C ILE A 251 8.53 -18.05 -6.46
N SER A 252 9.10 -16.92 -6.01
CA SER A 252 10.41 -16.48 -6.48
C SER A 252 11.53 -17.48 -6.14
N ALA A 253 11.53 -17.99 -4.91
CA ALA A 253 12.59 -18.89 -4.42
C ALA A 253 12.53 -20.28 -5.05
N PHE A 254 11.35 -20.77 -5.44
CA PHE A 254 11.20 -22.13 -5.95
C PHE A 254 10.90 -22.21 -7.45
N LEU A 255 10.21 -21.22 -8.03
CA LEU A 255 9.74 -21.23 -9.41
C LEU A 255 10.41 -20.16 -10.29
N GLY A 256 11.05 -19.15 -9.70
CA GLY A 256 11.79 -18.10 -10.40
C GLY A 256 10.98 -16.84 -10.72
N LEU A 257 11.67 -15.83 -11.27
CA LEU A 257 11.12 -14.49 -11.48
C LEU A 257 10.05 -14.42 -12.57
N THR A 258 10.19 -15.24 -13.62
CA THR A 258 9.23 -15.29 -14.73
C THR A 258 7.87 -15.75 -14.26
N ILE A 259 7.82 -16.86 -13.54
CA ILE A 259 6.57 -17.39 -12.97
C ILE A 259 5.99 -16.43 -11.93
N LEU A 260 6.84 -15.81 -11.11
CA LEU A 260 6.41 -14.78 -10.18
C LEU A 260 5.74 -13.60 -10.91
N ALA A 261 6.30 -13.12 -11.99
CA ALA A 261 5.73 -12.01 -12.73
C ALA A 261 4.37 -12.37 -13.36
N ILE A 262 4.25 -13.59 -13.91
CA ILE A 262 2.98 -14.10 -14.43
C ILE A 262 1.94 -14.14 -13.30
N TYR A 263 2.26 -14.79 -12.17
CA TYR A 263 1.39 -14.84 -10.99
C TYR A 263 0.95 -13.44 -10.55
N GLN A 264 1.88 -12.50 -10.47
CA GLN A 264 1.62 -11.13 -10.04
C GLN A 264 0.73 -10.34 -11.02
N ASN A 265 0.69 -10.69 -12.30
CA ASN A 265 -0.25 -10.09 -13.24
C ASN A 265 -1.69 -10.54 -12.96
N TYR A 266 -1.91 -11.82 -12.70
CA TYR A 266 -3.22 -12.35 -12.28
C TYR A 266 -3.64 -11.76 -10.92
N PHE A 267 -2.72 -11.74 -9.97
CA PHE A 267 -2.96 -11.17 -8.64
C PHE A 267 -3.32 -9.68 -8.71
N PHE A 268 -2.69 -8.92 -9.60
CA PHE A 268 -2.98 -7.51 -9.79
C PHE A 268 -4.43 -7.27 -10.25
N ILE A 269 -4.95 -8.10 -11.15
CA ILE A 269 -6.34 -8.00 -11.61
C ILE A 269 -7.30 -8.25 -10.44
N ILE A 270 -7.11 -9.36 -9.71
CA ILE A 270 -7.96 -9.72 -8.58
C ILE A 270 -7.91 -8.66 -7.48
N SER A 271 -6.71 -8.22 -7.10
CA SER A 271 -6.53 -7.20 -6.07
C SER A 271 -7.14 -5.84 -6.47
N SER A 272 -7.17 -5.52 -7.77
CA SER A 272 -7.83 -4.32 -8.28
C SER A 272 -9.35 -4.40 -8.13
N VAL A 273 -9.96 -5.55 -8.41
CA VAL A 273 -11.40 -5.78 -8.19
C VAL A 273 -11.73 -5.68 -6.71
N ILE A 274 -10.94 -6.36 -5.85
CA ILE A 274 -11.09 -6.29 -4.39
C ILE A 274 -10.99 -4.83 -3.90
N ALA A 275 -10.03 -4.05 -4.41
CA ALA A 275 -9.85 -2.66 -4.01
C ALA A 275 -11.06 -1.78 -4.36
N ILE A 276 -11.72 -2.01 -5.51
CA ILE A 276 -12.94 -1.30 -5.90
C ILE A 276 -14.09 -1.67 -4.95
N ILE A 277 -14.27 -2.96 -4.68
CA ILE A 277 -15.30 -3.45 -3.76
C ILE A 277 -15.08 -2.88 -2.36
N ALA A 278 -13.85 -2.87 -1.88
CA ALA A 278 -13.49 -2.33 -0.56
C ALA A 278 -13.84 -0.83 -0.41
N VAL A 279 -13.77 -0.03 -1.48
CA VAL A 279 -14.22 1.39 -1.44
C VAL A 279 -15.71 1.48 -1.11
N VAL A 280 -16.53 0.61 -1.70
CA VAL A 280 -17.98 0.59 -1.44
C VAL A 280 -18.25 0.23 0.03
N PHE A 281 -17.64 -0.82 0.55
CA PHE A 281 -17.86 -1.26 1.94
C PHE A 281 -17.32 -0.26 2.96
N ASN A 282 -16.14 0.29 2.74
CA ASN A 282 -15.57 1.31 3.63
C ASN A 282 -16.44 2.57 3.71
N SER A 283 -17.15 2.93 2.63
CA SER A 283 -18.08 4.07 2.67
C SER A 283 -19.34 3.80 3.51
N CYS A 284 -19.74 2.54 3.67
CA CYS A 284 -20.89 2.13 4.48
C CYS A 284 -20.55 2.02 5.99
N THR A 285 -19.28 1.85 6.36
CA THR A 285 -18.84 1.58 7.74
C THR A 285 -19.33 2.64 8.74
N ALA A 286 -19.27 3.92 8.38
CA ALA A 286 -19.72 5.01 9.24
C ALA A 286 -21.25 4.99 9.46
N GLY A 287 -22.02 4.64 8.41
CA GLY A 287 -23.48 4.49 8.49
C GLY A 287 -23.89 3.33 9.39
N ILE A 288 -23.22 2.19 9.23
CA ILE A 288 -23.44 0.99 10.06
C ILE A 288 -23.10 1.30 11.52
N GLY A 289 -21.95 1.94 11.81
CA GLY A 289 -21.56 2.31 13.16
C GLY A 289 -22.59 3.22 13.85
N ASN A 290 -23.15 4.18 13.12
CA ASN A 290 -24.23 5.04 13.65
C ASN A 290 -25.52 4.26 13.89
N SER A 291 -25.90 3.35 12.95
CA SER A 291 -27.11 2.51 13.10
C SER A 291 -27.04 1.63 14.34
N ILE A 292 -25.89 1.06 14.65
CA ILE A 292 -25.68 0.21 15.84
C ILE A 292 -25.99 0.98 17.14
N ILE A 293 -25.72 2.30 17.18
CA ILE A 293 -25.92 3.13 18.37
C ILE A 293 -27.37 3.64 18.48
N VAL A 294 -27.98 3.98 17.34
CA VAL A 294 -29.26 4.72 17.31
C VAL A 294 -30.46 3.80 17.14
N GLU A 295 -30.29 2.68 16.44
CA GLU A 295 -31.41 1.82 16.02
C GLU A 295 -31.57 0.60 16.94
N THR A 296 -32.74 -0.04 16.85
CA THR A 296 -33.03 -1.26 17.63
C THR A 296 -32.19 -2.45 17.20
N THR A 297 -31.96 -3.39 18.11
CA THR A 297 -31.24 -4.64 17.85
C THR A 297 -31.86 -5.44 16.68
N GLU A 298 -33.19 -5.46 16.59
CA GLU A 298 -33.91 -6.18 15.54
C GLU A 298 -33.67 -5.55 14.15
N LYS A 299 -33.71 -4.20 14.08
CA LYS A 299 -33.40 -3.47 12.84
C LYS A 299 -31.94 -3.69 12.42
N ASN A 300 -31.01 -3.59 13.36
CA ASN A 300 -29.59 -3.82 13.12
C ASN A 300 -29.33 -5.26 12.62
N TYR A 301 -30.03 -6.27 13.17
CA TYR A 301 -29.94 -7.64 12.70
C TYR A 301 -30.49 -7.83 11.28
N ASN A 302 -31.61 -7.18 10.95
CA ASN A 302 -32.18 -7.23 9.62
C ASN A 302 -31.27 -6.54 8.58
N ASP A 303 -30.66 -5.42 8.96
CA ASP A 303 -29.71 -4.70 8.10
C ASP A 303 -28.41 -5.51 7.93
N PHE A 304 -27.93 -6.17 8.97
CA PHE A 304 -26.80 -7.11 8.88
C PHE A 304 -27.10 -8.26 7.89
N LYS A 305 -28.29 -8.88 7.93
CA LYS A 305 -28.68 -9.91 6.95
C LYS A 305 -28.66 -9.40 5.51
N LYS A 306 -29.24 -8.21 5.28
CA LYS A 306 -29.25 -7.57 3.93
C LYS A 306 -27.83 -7.28 3.45
N PHE A 307 -26.98 -6.76 4.33
CA PHE A 307 -25.58 -6.49 4.00
C PHE A 307 -24.80 -7.74 3.67
N THR A 308 -24.95 -8.80 4.50
CA THR A 308 -24.31 -10.10 4.27
C THR A 308 -24.75 -10.71 2.94
N PHE A 309 -26.06 -10.66 2.65
CA PHE A 309 -26.59 -11.14 1.36
C PHE A 309 -26.01 -10.35 0.17
N LEU A 310 -25.96 -9.02 0.27
CA LEU A 310 -25.43 -8.16 -0.79
C LEU A 310 -23.94 -8.41 -1.01
N ILE A 311 -23.16 -8.60 0.05
CA ILE A 311 -21.74 -8.96 -0.02
C ILE A 311 -21.56 -10.29 -0.71
N ALA A 312 -22.28 -11.32 -0.25
CA ALA A 312 -22.19 -12.67 -0.81
C ALA A 312 -22.60 -12.71 -2.30
N TRP A 313 -23.65 -11.96 -2.67
CA TRP A 313 -24.09 -11.84 -4.05
C TRP A 313 -23.04 -11.15 -4.93
N LEU A 314 -22.50 -10.03 -4.47
CA LEU A 314 -21.46 -9.28 -5.20
C LEU A 314 -20.17 -10.09 -5.33
N ALA A 315 -19.74 -10.75 -4.26
CA ALA A 315 -18.57 -11.62 -4.29
C ALA A 315 -18.76 -12.80 -5.25
N GLY A 316 -19.92 -13.48 -5.21
CA GLY A 316 -20.24 -14.56 -6.14
C GLY A 316 -20.26 -14.10 -7.59
N PHE A 317 -20.89 -12.96 -7.88
CA PHE A 317 -20.91 -12.37 -9.23
C PHE A 317 -19.49 -12.05 -9.72
N CYS A 318 -18.68 -11.34 -8.92
CA CYS A 318 -17.31 -11.02 -9.28
C CYS A 318 -16.45 -12.27 -9.48
N THR A 319 -16.61 -13.29 -8.64
CA THR A 319 -15.86 -14.55 -8.77
C THR A 319 -16.17 -15.26 -10.09
N VAL A 320 -17.44 -15.36 -10.46
CA VAL A 320 -17.84 -15.95 -11.76
C VAL A 320 -17.31 -15.12 -12.93
N CYS A 321 -17.44 -13.79 -12.88
CA CYS A 321 -16.89 -12.93 -13.91
C CYS A 321 -15.37 -13.08 -14.05
N ILE A 322 -14.62 -13.14 -12.94
CA ILE A 322 -13.18 -13.34 -12.97
C ILE A 322 -12.83 -14.69 -13.59
N LEU A 323 -13.49 -15.78 -13.16
CA LEU A 323 -13.25 -17.10 -13.72
C LEU A 323 -13.50 -17.19 -15.24
N CYS A 324 -14.56 -16.56 -15.72
CA CYS A 324 -14.92 -16.59 -17.14
C CYS A 324 -14.04 -15.65 -17.99
N LEU A 325 -13.69 -14.48 -17.47
CA LEU A 325 -13.06 -13.42 -18.25
C LEU A 325 -11.53 -13.35 -18.09
N MET A 326 -10.96 -14.00 -17.08
CA MET A 326 -9.54 -13.89 -16.78
C MET A 326 -8.65 -14.34 -17.94
N GLN A 327 -8.88 -15.54 -18.47
CA GLN A 327 -8.07 -16.07 -19.56
C GLN A 327 -8.28 -15.32 -20.89
N PRO A 328 -9.50 -15.00 -21.33
CA PRO A 328 -9.70 -14.13 -22.49
C PRO A 328 -9.00 -12.77 -22.36
N PHE A 329 -9.07 -12.15 -21.18
CA PHE A 329 -8.41 -10.89 -20.92
C PHE A 329 -6.89 -11.03 -20.98
N MET A 330 -6.32 -12.04 -20.33
CA MET A 330 -4.87 -12.31 -20.34
C MET A 330 -4.36 -12.60 -21.76
N ASN A 331 -5.13 -13.34 -22.55
CA ASN A 331 -4.79 -13.61 -23.95
C ASN A 331 -4.68 -12.31 -24.78
N ILE A 332 -5.58 -11.38 -24.59
CA ILE A 332 -5.53 -10.05 -25.24
C ILE A 332 -4.33 -9.25 -24.68
N TRP A 333 -4.16 -9.22 -23.35
CA TRP A 333 -3.10 -8.42 -22.71
C TRP A 333 -1.71 -8.92 -23.08
N MET A 334 -1.49 -10.22 -23.14
CA MET A 334 -0.19 -10.84 -23.50
C MET A 334 -0.03 -11.10 -25.01
N ASN A 335 -0.94 -10.55 -25.82
CA ASN A 335 -0.92 -10.67 -27.29
C ASN A 335 -0.80 -12.14 -27.76
N GLY A 336 -1.53 -13.04 -27.12
CA GLY A 336 -1.56 -14.46 -27.44
C GLY A 336 -0.32 -15.27 -27.01
N ASN A 337 0.61 -14.68 -26.27
CA ASN A 337 1.81 -15.39 -25.79
C ASN A 337 1.42 -16.29 -24.60
N SER A 338 1.25 -17.58 -24.87
CA SER A 338 0.90 -18.60 -23.88
C SER A 338 1.96 -18.83 -22.80
N GLU A 339 3.25 -18.52 -23.08
CA GLU A 339 4.34 -18.66 -22.11
C GLU A 339 4.22 -17.63 -20.96
N LEU A 340 3.47 -16.54 -21.18
CA LEU A 340 3.21 -15.50 -20.19
C LEU A 340 1.83 -15.65 -19.51
N MET A 341 1.22 -16.83 -19.62
CA MET A 341 -0.10 -17.12 -19.09
C MET A 341 -0.07 -18.36 -18.19
N LEU A 342 -0.91 -18.38 -17.17
CA LEU A 342 -1.20 -19.58 -16.36
C LEU A 342 -2.14 -20.53 -17.12
N GLY A 343 -2.01 -21.83 -16.88
CA GLY A 343 -2.96 -22.81 -17.37
C GLY A 343 -4.35 -22.64 -16.72
N MET A 344 -5.40 -23.16 -17.35
CA MET A 344 -6.76 -23.00 -16.84
C MET A 344 -6.96 -23.64 -15.46
N SER A 345 -6.34 -24.81 -15.21
CA SER A 345 -6.35 -25.47 -13.90
C SER A 345 -5.72 -24.62 -12.79
N GLU A 346 -4.60 -23.95 -13.11
CA GLU A 346 -3.90 -23.07 -12.19
C GLU A 346 -4.73 -21.82 -11.89
N VAL A 347 -5.40 -21.25 -12.90
CA VAL A 347 -6.30 -20.11 -12.73
C VAL A 347 -7.50 -20.46 -11.84
N ILE A 348 -8.09 -21.64 -12.02
CA ILE A 348 -9.19 -22.10 -11.16
C ILE A 348 -8.70 -22.24 -9.72
N CYS A 349 -7.55 -22.92 -9.50
CA CYS A 349 -6.97 -23.05 -8.18
C CYS A 349 -6.68 -21.66 -7.57
N PHE A 350 -6.10 -20.75 -8.32
CA PHE A 350 -5.79 -19.39 -7.89
C PHE A 350 -7.03 -18.59 -7.49
N CYS A 351 -8.10 -18.66 -8.28
CA CYS A 351 -9.36 -17.96 -7.97
C CYS A 351 -10.10 -18.59 -6.78
N VAL A 352 -9.98 -19.91 -6.58
CA VAL A 352 -10.61 -20.62 -5.45
C VAL A 352 -9.82 -20.40 -4.15
N ASP A 353 -8.49 -20.41 -4.20
CA ASP A 353 -7.62 -20.21 -3.04
C ASP A 353 -7.73 -18.77 -2.51
N ARG A 354 -7.90 -17.81 -3.40
CA ARG A 354 -8.12 -16.39 -3.07
C ARG A 354 -9.59 -16.10 -2.67
N LYS A 355 -10.22 -17.02 -1.94
CA LYS A 355 -11.57 -16.87 -1.37
C LYS A 355 -11.74 -15.65 -0.47
N SER A 356 -10.70 -15.03 -0.08
CA SER A 356 -10.67 -13.85 0.77
C SER A 356 -11.12 -12.56 0.06
N VAL A 357 -11.96 -12.68 -0.96
CA VAL A 357 -12.73 -11.54 -1.50
C VAL A 357 -13.86 -11.14 -0.55
N VAL A 358 -14.09 -11.91 0.50
CA VAL A 358 -15.15 -11.65 1.51
C VAL A 358 -14.54 -11.34 2.86
#